data_7d14574e79a53614fd8d287941699417
#
_entry.id   7d14574e79a53614fd8d287941699417
#
_cell.length_a   1.000
_cell.length_b   1.000
_cell.length_c   1.000
_cell.angle_alpha   90.00
_cell.angle_beta   90.00
_cell.angle_gamma   90.00
#
_symmetry.space_group_name_H-M   'P 1'
#
loop_
_entity.id
_entity.type
_entity.pdbx_description
1 polymer ?
#
loop_
_entity_poly.entity_id
_entity_poly.type
_entity_poly.pdbx_seq_one_letter_code
_entity_poly.pdbx_strand_id
1 'polypeptide(L)'
;VSNDDWKNTADNMELCLRNFYSSETFEMLKKLPQQMWLEVEDFSSFNLNNTKIWAVLDCSFRTEDGGITIIDWKTGRRMSEDVSMQLYCYAMYAMEKWGVDPENLKLIEYNLLANQGSEFYVSGAEIENTKTYIAGSIADMQSLLIDVDENGSKEEDAYLKVEDERVRARCNFV
;
A
#
# COMPACT_ATOMS: atom_id res chain seq x y z
N VAL A 1 11.32 20.36 -14.87
CA VAL A 1 9.90 20.09 -15.15
C VAL A 1 9.45 21.10 -16.21
N SER A 2 8.99 20.66 -17.35
CA SER A 2 8.52 21.51 -18.44
C SER A 2 7.09 22.02 -18.18
N ASN A 3 6.68 23.07 -18.93
CA ASN A 3 5.29 23.55 -18.88
C ASN A 3 4.30 22.45 -19.33
N ASP A 4 4.73 21.59 -20.25
CA ASP A 4 3.90 20.46 -20.72
C ASP A 4 3.73 19.40 -19.64
N ASP A 5 4.75 19.14 -18.81
CA ASP A 5 4.64 18.22 -17.67
C ASP A 5 3.63 18.75 -16.64
N TRP A 6 3.67 20.04 -16.35
CA TRP A 6 2.71 20.69 -15.43
C TRP A 6 1.28 20.62 -15.95
N LYS A 7 1.09 20.87 -17.25
CA LYS A 7 -0.23 20.77 -17.87
C LYS A 7 -0.75 19.34 -17.83
N ASN A 8 0.07 18.38 -18.21
CA ASN A 8 -0.31 16.96 -18.16
C ASN A 8 -0.67 16.51 -16.73
N THR A 9 0.06 16.99 -15.72
CA THR A 9 -0.23 16.69 -14.32
C THR A 9 -1.58 17.27 -13.91
N ALA A 10 -1.85 18.53 -14.26
CA ALA A 10 -3.12 19.20 -13.96
C ALA A 10 -4.31 18.50 -14.64
N ASP A 11 -4.18 18.14 -15.93
CA ASP A 11 -5.20 17.44 -16.69
C ASP A 11 -5.50 16.06 -16.09
N ASN A 12 -4.46 15.32 -15.67
CA ASN A 12 -4.59 14.04 -14.98
C ASN A 12 -5.28 14.18 -13.61
N MET A 13 -4.93 15.21 -12.83
CA MET A 13 -5.59 15.48 -11.54
C MET A 13 -7.08 15.77 -11.73
N GLU A 14 -7.45 16.62 -12.69
CA GLU A 14 -8.85 16.92 -12.99
C GLU A 14 -9.60 15.65 -13.41
N LEU A 15 -9.00 14.82 -14.27
CA LEU A 15 -9.58 13.57 -14.69
C LEU A 15 -9.79 12.60 -13.52
N CYS A 16 -8.79 12.43 -12.65
CA CYS A 16 -8.91 11.58 -11.46
C CYS A 16 -10.03 12.05 -10.54
N LEU A 17 -10.13 13.35 -10.27
CA LEU A 17 -11.21 13.90 -9.44
C LEU A 17 -12.58 13.69 -10.08
N ARG A 18 -12.71 13.92 -11.38
CA ARG A 18 -13.96 13.70 -12.11
C ARG A 18 -14.37 12.21 -12.04
N ASN A 19 -13.42 11.31 -12.28
CA ASN A 19 -13.67 9.87 -12.21
C ASN A 19 -14.03 9.42 -10.80
N PHE A 20 -13.36 9.94 -9.77
CA PHE A 20 -13.71 9.67 -8.37
C PHE A 20 -15.16 10.03 -8.07
N TYR A 21 -15.55 11.29 -8.32
CA TYR A 21 -16.90 11.78 -8.02
C TYR A 21 -18.00 11.16 -8.88
N SER A 22 -17.68 10.61 -10.05
CA SER A 22 -18.66 9.93 -10.93
C SER A 22 -18.65 8.41 -10.77
N SER A 23 -17.76 7.84 -9.93
CA SER A 23 -17.65 6.39 -9.76
C SER A 23 -18.81 5.81 -8.96
N GLU A 24 -19.20 4.58 -9.28
CA GLU A 24 -20.16 3.81 -8.49
C GLU A 24 -19.63 3.56 -7.07
N THR A 25 -18.32 3.41 -6.92
CA THR A 25 -17.65 3.25 -5.62
C THR A 25 -17.89 4.46 -4.74
N PHE A 26 -17.71 5.68 -5.25
CA PHE A 26 -18.00 6.89 -4.47
C PHE A 26 -19.48 7.02 -4.11
N GLU A 27 -20.39 6.69 -5.04
CA GLU A 27 -21.82 6.69 -4.76
C GLU A 27 -22.22 5.65 -3.69
N MET A 28 -21.55 4.51 -3.66
CA MET A 28 -21.71 3.50 -2.61
C MET A 28 -21.19 4.03 -1.27
N LEU A 29 -19.97 4.59 -1.24
CA LEU A 29 -19.36 5.16 -0.02
C LEU A 29 -20.22 6.26 0.60
N LYS A 30 -20.84 7.15 -0.20
CA LYS A 30 -21.75 8.20 0.29
C LYS A 30 -22.98 7.66 1.02
N LYS A 31 -23.42 6.46 0.69
CA LYS A 31 -24.59 5.81 1.30
C LYS A 31 -24.22 4.94 2.50
N LEU A 32 -22.93 4.74 2.74
CA LEU A 32 -22.45 3.89 3.81
C LEU A 32 -22.80 4.51 5.18
N PRO A 33 -23.49 3.77 6.08
CA PRO A 33 -23.79 4.25 7.43
C PRO A 33 -22.50 4.56 8.20
N GLN A 34 -22.53 5.62 9.01
CA GLN A 34 -21.34 6.07 9.76
C GLN A 34 -20.72 4.98 10.62
N GLN A 35 -21.50 4.11 11.23
CA GLN A 35 -21.02 3.02 12.07
C GLN A 35 -20.29 1.90 11.29
N MET A 36 -20.41 1.87 9.97
CA MET A 36 -19.70 0.91 9.12
C MET A 36 -18.28 1.37 8.78
N TRP A 37 -18.02 2.66 8.86
CA TRP A 37 -16.67 3.19 8.60
C TRP A 37 -15.70 2.75 9.67
N LEU A 38 -14.49 2.36 9.27
CA LEU A 38 -13.41 1.95 10.16
C LEU A 38 -12.32 3.01 10.21
N GLU A 39 -11.65 3.25 9.08
CA GLU A 39 -10.57 4.24 8.98
C GLU A 39 -10.58 4.92 7.62
N VAL A 40 -10.15 6.19 7.61
CA VAL A 40 -9.90 7.00 6.41
C VAL A 40 -8.63 7.81 6.67
N GLU A 41 -7.54 7.52 5.97
CA GLU A 41 -6.25 8.22 6.07
C GLU A 41 -5.66 8.28 7.49
N ASP A 42 -6.05 7.36 8.37
CA ASP A 42 -5.52 7.30 9.74
C ASP A 42 -4.09 6.74 9.74
N PHE A 43 -3.19 7.44 10.45
CA PHE A 43 -1.80 7.01 10.58
C PHE A 43 -1.68 5.91 11.63
N SER A 44 -1.67 4.69 11.18
CA SER A 44 -1.75 3.48 12.00
C SER A 44 -0.53 2.56 11.80
N SER A 45 -0.43 1.50 12.61
CA SER A 45 0.65 0.52 12.51
C SER A 45 0.23 -0.82 13.09
N PHE A 46 0.91 -1.88 12.69
CA PHE A 46 0.86 -3.22 13.29
C PHE A 46 2.27 -3.73 13.59
N ASN A 47 2.38 -4.83 14.33
CA ASN A 47 3.67 -5.42 14.68
C ASN A 47 3.91 -6.73 13.93
N LEU A 48 5.11 -6.85 13.35
CA LEU A 48 5.60 -8.08 12.77
C LEU A 48 6.96 -8.41 13.38
N ASN A 49 7.04 -9.50 14.16
CA ASN A 49 8.29 -9.95 14.81
C ASN A 49 9.01 -8.80 15.56
N ASN A 50 8.29 -8.06 16.40
CA ASN A 50 8.77 -6.89 17.14
C ASN A 50 9.17 -5.68 16.26
N THR A 51 8.96 -5.76 14.95
CA THR A 51 9.16 -4.62 14.07
C THR A 51 7.83 -3.94 13.79
N LYS A 52 7.79 -2.63 13.98
CA LYS A 52 6.61 -1.81 13.72
C LYS A 52 6.49 -1.53 12.24
N ILE A 53 5.37 -1.94 11.64
CA ILE A 53 5.03 -1.68 10.24
C ILE A 53 3.94 -0.61 10.20
N TRP A 54 4.23 0.47 9.49
CA TRP A 54 3.27 1.56 9.33
C TRP A 54 2.28 1.23 8.22
N ALA A 55 1.01 1.54 8.47
CA ALA A 55 -0.07 1.37 7.52
C ALA A 55 -0.99 2.60 7.56
N VAL A 56 -1.23 3.20 6.41
CA VAL A 56 -2.20 4.28 6.22
C VAL A 56 -3.16 3.82 5.16
N LEU A 57 -4.37 3.45 5.57
CA LEU A 57 -5.41 2.99 4.67
C LEU A 57 -6.14 4.20 4.11
N ASP A 58 -6.25 4.29 2.79
CA ASP A 58 -7.00 5.38 2.16
C ASP A 58 -8.47 5.35 2.61
N CYS A 59 -9.07 4.13 2.64
CA CYS A 59 -10.44 3.96 3.08
C CYS A 59 -10.71 2.50 3.50
N SER A 60 -11.38 2.31 4.63
CA SER A 60 -11.80 0.98 5.08
C SER A 60 -13.16 1.02 5.78
N PHE A 61 -13.96 -0.03 5.58
CA PHE A 61 -15.29 -0.13 6.17
C PHE A 61 -15.74 -1.58 6.33
N ARG A 62 -16.69 -1.81 7.25
CA ARG A 62 -17.35 -3.11 7.42
C ARG A 62 -18.43 -3.30 6.37
N THR A 63 -18.62 -4.55 5.95
CA THR A 63 -19.73 -4.96 5.10
C THR A 63 -20.88 -5.52 5.96
N GLU A 64 -22.08 -5.61 5.41
CA GLU A 64 -23.27 -6.09 6.14
C GLU A 64 -23.14 -7.55 6.60
N ASP A 65 -22.37 -8.37 5.90
CA ASP A 65 -22.07 -9.76 6.25
C ASP A 65 -20.94 -9.92 7.29
N GLY A 66 -20.40 -8.78 7.78
CA GLY A 66 -19.38 -8.74 8.83
C GLY A 66 -17.93 -8.77 8.30
N GLY A 67 -17.74 -8.84 6.99
CA GLY A 67 -16.44 -8.69 6.35
C GLY A 67 -15.90 -7.25 6.41
N ILE A 68 -14.73 -7.04 5.85
CA ILE A 68 -14.09 -5.71 5.73
C ILE A 68 -13.66 -5.49 4.28
N THR A 69 -13.97 -4.32 3.77
CA THR A 69 -13.45 -3.83 2.50
C THR A 69 -12.41 -2.74 2.76
N ILE A 70 -11.28 -2.84 2.10
CA ILE A 70 -10.22 -1.83 2.08
C ILE A 70 -10.06 -1.36 0.64
N ILE A 71 -10.10 -0.04 0.43
CA ILE A 71 -9.90 0.57 -0.88
C ILE A 71 -8.62 1.39 -0.83
N ASP A 72 -7.77 1.21 -1.84
CA ASP A 72 -6.56 1.97 -2.10
C ASP A 72 -6.71 2.68 -3.44
N TRP A 73 -6.60 4.01 -3.42
CA TRP A 73 -6.78 4.85 -4.60
C TRP A 73 -5.46 5.07 -5.33
N LYS A 74 -5.44 4.77 -6.62
CA LYS A 74 -4.26 4.95 -7.47
C LYS A 74 -4.52 6.01 -8.54
N THR A 75 -3.53 6.89 -8.72
CA THR A 75 -3.56 7.93 -9.76
C THR A 75 -2.54 7.67 -10.89
N GLY A 76 -1.81 6.55 -10.80
CA GLY A 76 -0.82 6.16 -11.79
C GLY A 76 -1.43 5.58 -13.07
N ARG A 77 -0.60 5.43 -14.12
CA ARG A 77 -1.04 4.87 -15.40
C ARG A 77 -1.08 3.35 -15.44
N ARG A 78 -0.48 2.68 -14.46
CA ARG A 78 -0.41 1.22 -14.43
C ARG A 78 -1.56 0.66 -13.60
N MET A 79 -2.18 -0.39 -14.12
CA MET A 79 -3.08 -1.25 -13.36
C MET A 79 -2.28 -2.40 -12.76
N SER A 80 -2.59 -2.77 -11.53
CA SER A 80 -2.01 -3.96 -10.91
C SER A 80 -2.75 -5.20 -11.39
N GLU A 81 -2.02 -6.22 -11.81
CA GLU A 81 -2.57 -7.53 -12.16
C GLU A 81 -2.61 -8.45 -10.94
N ASP A 82 -1.70 -8.23 -10.00
CA ASP A 82 -1.54 -9.01 -8.77
C ASP A 82 -1.72 -8.12 -7.52
N VAL A 83 -1.96 -8.75 -6.38
CA VAL A 83 -2.04 -8.07 -5.08
C VAL A 83 -0.72 -7.39 -4.78
N SER A 84 -0.74 -6.08 -4.56
CA SER A 84 0.46 -5.32 -4.21
C SER A 84 0.92 -5.65 -2.77
N MET A 85 2.23 -5.46 -2.50
CA MET A 85 2.78 -5.59 -1.15
C MET A 85 2.06 -4.66 -0.16
N GLN A 86 1.65 -3.48 -0.61
CA GLN A 86 0.89 -2.53 0.19
C GLN A 86 -0.44 -3.11 0.65
N LEU A 87 -1.20 -3.74 -0.25
CA LEU A 87 -2.49 -4.37 0.08
C LEU A 87 -2.31 -5.57 1.02
N TYR A 88 -1.24 -6.36 0.89
CA TYR A 88 -0.92 -7.40 1.87
C TYR A 88 -0.64 -6.82 3.26
N CYS A 89 0.08 -5.71 3.36
CA CYS A 89 0.30 -5.02 4.63
C CYS A 89 -1.02 -4.52 5.22
N TYR A 90 -1.92 -3.98 4.41
CA TYR A 90 -3.25 -3.56 4.85
C TYR A 90 -4.10 -4.75 5.34
N ALA A 91 -4.02 -5.90 4.68
CA ALA A 91 -4.69 -7.11 5.13
C ALA A 91 -4.16 -7.56 6.49
N MET A 92 -2.83 -7.62 6.69
CA MET A 92 -2.23 -7.99 7.97
C MET A 92 -2.61 -7.01 9.09
N TYR A 93 -2.63 -5.72 8.79
CA TYR A 93 -3.10 -4.70 9.72
C TYR A 93 -4.56 -4.91 10.13
N ALA A 94 -5.45 -5.16 9.17
CA ALA A 94 -6.86 -5.41 9.42
C ALA A 94 -7.09 -6.67 10.28
N MET A 95 -6.33 -7.73 10.00
CA MET A 95 -6.37 -8.98 10.78
C MET A 95 -5.97 -8.72 12.24
N GLU A 96 -4.89 -7.96 12.48
CA GLU A 96 -4.42 -7.65 13.85
C GLU A 96 -5.40 -6.72 14.57
N LYS A 97 -5.82 -5.64 13.91
CA LYS A 97 -6.61 -4.60 14.56
C LYS A 97 -8.07 -4.99 14.79
N TRP A 98 -8.68 -5.64 13.81
CA TRP A 98 -10.12 -5.91 13.83
C TRP A 98 -10.46 -7.39 13.98
N GLY A 99 -9.44 -8.26 14.06
CA GLY A 99 -9.63 -9.71 14.27
C GLY A 99 -10.39 -10.38 13.13
N VAL A 100 -10.27 -9.88 11.89
CA VAL A 100 -10.93 -10.42 10.72
C VAL A 100 -10.06 -11.50 10.07
N ASP A 101 -10.69 -12.59 9.62
CA ASP A 101 -9.98 -13.61 8.84
C ASP A 101 -9.68 -13.10 7.42
N PRO A 102 -8.56 -13.51 6.79
CA PRO A 102 -8.18 -13.05 5.45
C PRO A 102 -9.26 -13.34 4.40
N GLU A 103 -10.02 -14.43 4.55
CA GLU A 103 -11.11 -14.82 3.64
C GLU A 103 -12.31 -13.87 3.68
N ASN A 104 -12.42 -13.06 4.76
CA ASN A 104 -13.45 -12.04 4.93
C ASN A 104 -12.94 -10.62 4.62
N LEU A 105 -11.74 -10.53 4.02
CA LEU A 105 -11.17 -9.28 3.54
C LEU A 105 -11.35 -9.15 2.03
N LYS A 106 -11.92 -8.03 1.61
CA LYS A 106 -11.96 -7.61 0.22
C LYS A 106 -11.03 -6.41 0.05
N LEU A 107 -10.04 -6.54 -0.79
CA LEU A 107 -9.07 -5.50 -1.11
C LEU A 107 -9.39 -4.95 -2.50
N ILE A 108 -9.46 -3.64 -2.62
CA ILE A 108 -9.74 -2.96 -3.88
C ILE A 108 -8.62 -1.97 -4.16
N GLU A 109 -7.95 -2.13 -5.31
CA GLU A 109 -7.11 -1.10 -5.88
C GLU A 109 -7.92 -0.38 -6.96
N TYR A 110 -8.26 0.88 -6.72
CA TYR A 110 -9.05 1.66 -7.66
C TYR A 110 -8.19 2.67 -8.38
N ASN A 111 -7.97 2.46 -9.66
CA ASN A 111 -7.22 3.39 -10.50
C ASN A 111 -8.14 4.51 -10.99
N LEU A 112 -7.95 5.69 -10.43
CA LEU A 112 -8.75 6.87 -10.73
C LEU A 112 -8.52 7.39 -12.16
N LEU A 113 -7.29 7.26 -12.67
CA LEU A 113 -6.99 7.71 -14.03
C LEU A 113 -7.67 6.81 -15.08
N ALA A 114 -7.66 5.49 -14.86
CA ALA A 114 -8.33 4.52 -15.72
C ALA A 114 -9.84 4.40 -15.44
N ASN A 115 -10.32 4.95 -14.32
CA ASN A 115 -11.67 4.79 -13.80
C ASN A 115 -12.08 3.31 -13.66
N GLN A 116 -11.19 2.52 -13.04
CA GLN A 116 -11.38 1.08 -12.94
C GLN A 116 -10.86 0.56 -11.59
N GLY A 117 -11.64 -0.29 -10.94
CA GLY A 117 -11.27 -1.03 -9.73
C GLY A 117 -10.86 -2.47 -10.05
N SER A 118 -9.81 -2.95 -9.39
CA SER A 118 -9.43 -4.35 -9.34
C SER A 118 -9.71 -4.87 -7.94
N GLU A 119 -10.43 -5.99 -7.83
CA GLU A 119 -10.76 -6.63 -6.57
C GLU A 119 -9.82 -7.80 -6.30
N PHE A 120 -9.32 -7.89 -5.09
CA PHE A 120 -8.40 -8.94 -4.66
C PHE A 120 -8.90 -9.58 -3.36
N TYR A 121 -8.63 -10.86 -3.26
CA TYR A 121 -8.84 -11.66 -2.05
C TYR A 121 -7.52 -12.34 -1.72
N VAL A 122 -7.22 -12.45 -0.44
CA VAL A 122 -5.96 -13.02 0.03
C VAL A 122 -6.21 -14.25 0.86
N SER A 123 -5.39 -15.27 0.66
CA SER A 123 -5.43 -16.48 1.48
C SER A 123 -4.49 -16.37 2.68
N GLY A 124 -4.75 -17.17 3.72
CA GLY A 124 -3.83 -17.28 4.86
C GLY A 124 -2.41 -17.70 4.44
N ALA A 125 -2.27 -18.53 3.42
CA ALA A 125 -0.95 -18.95 2.91
C ALA A 125 -0.18 -17.78 2.26
N GLU A 126 -0.86 -16.91 1.51
CA GLU A 126 -0.24 -15.72 0.92
C GLU A 126 0.19 -14.72 1.99
N ILE A 127 -0.62 -14.56 3.04
CA ILE A 127 -0.26 -13.73 4.20
C ILE A 127 1.01 -14.27 4.88
N GLU A 128 1.13 -15.58 5.13
CA GLU A 128 2.33 -16.16 5.75
C GLU A 128 3.58 -16.05 4.86
N ASN A 129 3.43 -16.21 3.55
CA ASN A 129 4.51 -15.97 2.59
C ASN A 129 4.96 -14.50 2.62
N THR A 130 4.01 -13.57 2.68
CA THR A 130 4.31 -12.13 2.77
C THR A 130 5.01 -11.77 4.07
N LYS A 131 4.58 -12.32 5.21
CA LYS A 131 5.28 -12.15 6.50
C LYS A 131 6.74 -12.62 6.42
N THR A 132 6.95 -13.78 5.80
CA THR A 132 8.30 -14.33 5.60
C THR A 132 9.16 -13.41 4.73
N TYR A 133 8.60 -12.90 3.65
CA TYR A 133 9.30 -11.97 2.76
C TYR A 133 9.66 -10.66 3.48
N ILE A 134 8.72 -10.06 4.22
CA ILE A 134 8.96 -8.82 4.97
C ILE A 134 10.01 -9.04 6.05
N ALA A 135 9.93 -10.18 6.79
CA ALA A 135 10.92 -10.51 7.82
C ALA A 135 12.32 -10.67 7.23
N GLY A 136 12.44 -11.30 6.05
CA GLY A 136 13.70 -11.40 5.31
C GLY A 136 14.25 -10.03 4.92
N SER A 137 13.40 -9.15 4.36
CA SER A 137 13.79 -7.79 3.98
C SER A 137 14.24 -6.96 5.19
N ILE A 138 13.57 -7.10 6.34
CA ILE A 138 13.98 -6.46 7.59
C ILE A 138 15.36 -6.96 8.03
N ALA A 139 15.59 -8.28 8.00
CA ALA A 139 16.88 -8.87 8.35
C ALA A 139 18.00 -8.38 7.43
N ASP A 140 17.73 -8.29 6.13
CA ASP A 140 18.68 -7.76 5.15
C ASP A 140 19.05 -6.30 5.46
N MET A 141 18.06 -5.45 5.75
CA MET A 141 18.31 -4.05 6.16
C MET A 141 19.11 -3.98 7.47
N GLN A 142 18.74 -4.76 8.47
CA GLN A 142 19.45 -4.82 9.75
C GLN A 142 20.89 -5.33 9.59
N SER A 143 21.13 -6.22 8.63
CA SER A 143 22.49 -6.72 8.34
C SER A 143 23.47 -5.62 7.88
N LEU A 144 22.96 -4.48 7.45
CA LEU A 144 23.74 -3.29 7.05
C LEU A 144 24.08 -2.38 8.24
N LEU A 145 23.59 -2.68 9.44
CA LEU A 145 23.87 -1.93 10.65
C LEU A 145 24.94 -2.61 11.51
N ILE A 146 25.74 -1.82 12.20
CA ILE A 146 26.64 -2.26 13.28
C ILE A 146 25.84 -2.42 14.56
N ASP A 147 24.96 -1.44 14.80
CA ASP A 147 24.09 -1.37 15.96
C ASP A 147 22.65 -1.12 15.47
N VAL A 148 21.77 -2.08 15.72
CA VAL A 148 20.37 -2.02 15.30
C VAL A 148 19.57 -1.06 16.18
N ASP A 149 19.87 -1.00 17.48
CA ASP A 149 19.11 -0.18 18.44
C ASP A 149 19.40 1.32 18.24
N GLU A 150 20.67 1.65 17.94
CA GLU A 150 21.11 3.02 17.68
C GLU A 150 21.04 3.40 16.19
N ASN A 151 20.54 2.50 15.34
CA ASN A 151 20.53 2.65 13.87
C ASN A 151 21.90 3.03 13.30
N GLY A 152 22.96 2.48 13.89
CA GLY A 152 24.34 2.73 13.49
C GLY A 152 24.71 1.99 12.20
N SER A 153 24.98 2.70 11.11
CA SER A 153 25.35 2.11 9.82
C SER A 153 26.77 1.51 9.84
N LYS A 154 27.00 0.48 9.04
CA LYS A 154 28.35 0.01 8.71
C LYS A 154 29.12 1.04 7.89
N GLU A 155 30.43 0.85 7.78
CA GLU A 155 31.30 1.68 6.94
C GLU A 155 30.92 1.54 5.45
N GLU A 156 31.26 2.56 4.64
CA GLU A 156 30.87 2.66 3.22
C GLU A 156 31.28 1.42 2.40
N ASP A 157 32.42 0.80 2.70
CA ASP A 157 32.95 -0.37 1.99
C ASP A 157 32.14 -1.66 2.22
N ALA A 158 31.30 -1.69 3.27
CA ALA A 158 30.37 -2.80 3.52
C ALA A 158 29.17 -2.80 2.57
N TYR A 159 28.94 -1.69 1.84
CA TYR A 159 27.82 -1.57 0.90
C TYR A 159 28.28 -1.90 -0.52
N LEU A 160 27.66 -2.93 -1.12
CA LEU A 160 27.95 -3.29 -2.51
C LEU A 160 27.46 -2.18 -3.45
N LYS A 161 28.39 -1.63 -4.23
CA LYS A 161 28.05 -0.65 -5.27
C LYS A 161 27.36 -1.34 -6.44
N VAL A 162 26.29 -0.75 -6.93
CA VAL A 162 25.61 -1.24 -8.14
C VAL A 162 26.51 -0.95 -9.34
N GLU A 163 26.93 -2.00 -10.04
CA GLU A 163 27.79 -1.88 -11.22
C GLU A 163 27.03 -1.51 -12.50
N ASP A 164 25.75 -1.88 -12.60
CA ASP A 164 24.91 -1.59 -13.77
C ASP A 164 24.60 -0.08 -13.85
N GLU A 165 25.20 0.58 -14.83
CA GLU A 165 25.02 2.02 -15.09
C GLU A 165 23.54 2.40 -15.33
N ARG A 166 22.72 1.50 -15.89
CA ARG A 166 21.30 1.76 -16.14
C ARG A 166 20.51 1.81 -14.83
N VAL A 167 20.92 1.03 -13.83
CA VAL A 167 20.32 1.07 -12.50
C VAL A 167 20.78 2.33 -11.78
N ARG A 168 22.09 2.66 -11.86
CA ARG A 168 22.64 3.88 -11.28
C ARG A 168 21.99 5.14 -11.83
N ALA A 169 21.78 5.21 -13.15
CA ALA A 169 21.16 6.36 -13.81
C ALA A 169 19.69 6.62 -13.40
N ARG A 170 19.06 5.65 -12.74
CA ARG A 170 17.69 5.79 -12.20
C ARG A 170 17.67 6.17 -10.72
N CYS A 171 18.82 6.23 -10.08
CA CYS A 171 18.91 6.61 -8.68
C CYS A 171 18.82 8.13 -8.56
N ASN A 172 17.86 8.61 -7.74
CA ASN A 172 17.66 10.05 -7.51
C ASN A 172 18.71 10.67 -6.57
N PHE A 173 19.65 9.87 -6.04
CA PHE A 173 20.67 10.26 -5.06
C PHE A 173 22.09 10.24 -5.64
N VAL A 174 22.26 10.19 -6.95
CA VAL A 174 23.54 10.25 -7.65
C VAL A 174 23.68 11.55 -8.41
#